data_986e3bbb27ada60172665fca9ff31d01
#
_entry.id   986e3bbb27ada60172665fca9ff31d01
#
_cell.length_a   1.000
_cell.length_b   1.000
_cell.length_c   1.000
_cell.angle_alpha   90.00
_cell.angle_beta   90.00
_cell.angle_gamma   90.00
#
_symmetry.space_group_name_H-M   'P 1'
#
loop_
_entity.id
_entity.type
_entity.pdbx_description
1 polymer ?
#
loop_
_entity_poly.entity_id
_entity_poly.type
_entity_poly.pdbx_seq_one_letter_code
_entity_poly.pdbx_strand_id
1 'polypeptide(L)'
;MCTAATYKTKDFYFGRTLDYEFSYGDEITITPRNFPFKFRHTSECNSHFAMIGMAHIADGYPLYYDAMNEKGLCMAGLNFVGNAVYFEPKNGKENIAQFEFIPYILSHCDSVLQARKKLENLNITNTQFSNKLPCAQLHWIISDRNESLTVESTNDGLKVYDNPVGVLTNNPPFDIQMFMLNNYMALSPKQPENNFGKSAELTTYSRGMGAIGLPGDLSSASRFAKVAFTKLNSVSGDSESESVNQFFHILGAVDQPRGCCEVKDGQYEITIYTSCCNADKGIYYYTTYENHQISAVCMHRENLDSDQLCRYPIQTGEQICYQN
;
A
#
# COMPACT_ATOMS: atom_id res chain seq x y z
N MET A 1 -9.46 -7.41 0.20
CA MET A 1 -9.34 -5.99 0.67
C MET A 1 -7.87 -5.61 0.85
N CYS A 2 -7.54 -4.41 1.24
CA CYS A 2 -6.13 -3.97 1.37
C CYS A 2 -6.06 -2.70 2.21
N THR A 3 -4.88 -2.46 2.82
CA THR A 3 -4.60 -1.20 3.54
C THR A 3 -3.17 -0.79 3.27
N ALA A 4 -2.93 0.43 2.81
CA ALA A 4 -1.59 0.98 2.65
C ALA A 4 -1.39 2.16 3.61
N ALA A 5 -0.18 2.33 4.08
CA ALA A 5 0.19 3.42 4.97
C ALA A 5 1.62 3.91 4.73
N THR A 6 1.85 5.15 5.13
CA THR A 6 3.19 5.75 5.25
C THR A 6 3.54 5.92 6.71
N TYR A 7 4.82 5.96 7.04
CA TYR A 7 5.31 6.32 8.36
C TYR A 7 6.67 7.03 8.23
N LYS A 8 6.88 8.08 9.00
CA LYS A 8 8.12 8.85 8.91
C LYS A 8 8.70 9.04 10.30
N THR A 9 9.94 8.61 10.42
CA THR A 9 10.82 8.87 11.57
C THR A 9 12.07 9.57 11.04
N LYS A 10 13.25 9.09 11.34
CA LYS A 10 14.48 9.49 10.66
C LYS A 10 14.42 9.13 9.17
N ASP A 11 14.02 7.89 8.86
CA ASP A 11 13.79 7.40 7.49
C ASP A 11 12.29 7.45 7.14
N PHE A 12 11.97 7.31 5.85
CA PHE A 12 10.61 7.22 5.34
C PHE A 12 10.24 5.76 5.06
N TYR A 13 9.08 5.36 5.57
CA TYR A 13 8.54 4.01 5.45
C TYR A 13 7.21 4.03 4.72
N PHE A 14 7.02 3.03 3.86
CA PHE A 14 5.80 2.82 3.10
C PHE A 14 5.50 1.33 3.01
N GLY A 15 4.26 0.93 3.06
CA GLY A 15 3.89 -0.47 2.87
C GLY A 15 2.39 -0.69 2.93
N ARG A 16 2.02 -1.98 2.84
CA ARG A 16 0.61 -2.37 2.78
C ARG A 16 0.34 -3.73 3.40
N THR A 17 -0.93 -4.02 3.68
CA THR A 17 -1.47 -5.37 3.77
C THR A 17 -2.06 -5.77 2.42
N LEU A 18 -1.81 -6.99 1.94
CA LEU A 18 -2.56 -7.62 0.85
C LEU A 18 -3.56 -8.58 1.48
N ASP A 19 -4.85 -8.19 1.46
CA ASP A 19 -5.92 -8.99 2.02
C ASP A 19 -6.72 -9.63 0.88
N TYR A 20 -6.68 -10.97 0.79
CA TYR A 20 -7.33 -11.74 -0.26
C TYR A 20 -7.54 -13.19 0.18
N GLU A 21 -8.26 -14.01 -0.62
CA GLU A 21 -8.57 -15.40 -0.27
C GLU A 21 -7.43 -16.37 -0.56
N PHE A 22 -6.53 -16.00 -1.46
CA PHE A 22 -5.38 -16.81 -1.87
C PHE A 22 -4.25 -15.96 -2.47
N SER A 23 -3.01 -16.49 -2.44
CA SER A 23 -1.86 -15.90 -3.12
C SER A 23 -1.82 -16.34 -4.59
N TYR A 24 -1.45 -15.43 -5.48
CA TYR A 24 -1.19 -15.73 -6.90
C TYR A 24 0.23 -16.26 -7.15
N GLY A 25 0.99 -16.57 -6.10
CA GLY A 25 2.41 -16.90 -6.19
C GLY A 25 3.25 -15.61 -6.11
N ASP A 26 3.00 -14.86 -5.06
CA ASP A 26 3.63 -13.57 -4.82
C ASP A 26 5.09 -13.76 -4.43
N GLU A 27 5.96 -12.90 -4.93
CA GLU A 27 7.39 -12.93 -4.61
C GLU A 27 7.97 -11.52 -4.60
N ILE A 28 9.04 -11.30 -3.83
CA ILE A 28 9.78 -10.06 -3.88
C ILE A 28 10.59 -10.03 -5.17
N THR A 29 10.39 -8.99 -5.97
CA THR A 29 11.07 -8.84 -7.25
C THR A 29 11.83 -7.52 -7.29
N ILE A 30 13.11 -7.58 -7.65
CA ILE A 30 13.90 -6.42 -8.03
C ILE A 30 13.91 -6.35 -9.56
N THR A 31 13.48 -5.21 -10.10
CA THR A 31 13.63 -4.88 -11.51
C THR A 31 14.81 -3.92 -11.65
N PRO A 32 15.96 -4.38 -12.20
CA PRO A 32 17.16 -3.54 -12.38
C PRO A 32 16.94 -2.50 -13.48
N ARG A 33 17.86 -1.50 -13.54
CA ARG A 33 17.75 -0.33 -14.41
C ARG A 33 17.67 -0.63 -15.91
N ASN A 34 18.27 -1.73 -16.37
CA ASN A 34 18.31 -2.11 -17.78
C ASN A 34 17.34 -3.21 -18.15
N PHE A 35 16.41 -3.60 -17.24
CA PHE A 35 15.33 -4.52 -17.58
C PHE A 35 14.41 -3.86 -18.63
N PRO A 36 14.16 -4.50 -19.80
CA PRO A 36 13.41 -3.89 -20.88
C PRO A 36 11.89 -3.94 -20.61
N PHE A 37 11.31 -2.85 -20.10
CA PHE A 37 9.85 -2.75 -20.02
C PHE A 37 9.25 -2.49 -21.42
N LYS A 38 8.37 -3.39 -21.85
CA LYS A 38 7.60 -3.29 -23.09
C LYS A 38 6.17 -2.87 -22.75
N PHE A 39 5.98 -1.57 -22.59
CA PHE A 39 4.65 -1.00 -22.35
C PHE A 39 3.76 -1.11 -23.58
N ARG A 40 2.45 -1.35 -23.38
CA ARG A 40 1.48 -1.65 -24.47
C ARG A 40 1.26 -0.49 -25.44
N HIS A 41 1.34 0.75 -24.95
CA HIS A 41 0.94 1.93 -25.71
C HIS A 41 2.03 3.02 -25.81
N THR A 42 3.19 2.79 -25.20
CA THR A 42 4.32 3.69 -25.26
C THR A 42 5.55 2.99 -25.83
N SER A 43 6.62 3.74 -26.10
CA SER A 43 7.89 3.16 -26.50
C SER A 43 8.48 2.26 -25.42
N GLU A 44 9.26 1.27 -25.82
CA GLU A 44 10.04 0.43 -24.92
C GLU A 44 10.95 1.29 -24.03
N CYS A 45 11.01 0.95 -22.74
CA CYS A 45 11.84 1.62 -21.76
C CYS A 45 12.99 0.69 -21.37
N ASN A 46 14.15 0.92 -21.98
CA ASN A 46 15.35 0.08 -21.82
C ASN A 46 16.29 0.60 -20.72
N SER A 47 15.98 1.72 -20.10
CA SER A 47 16.74 2.26 -18.97
C SER A 47 15.80 3.11 -18.11
N HIS A 48 15.77 2.80 -16.82
CA HIS A 48 14.85 3.42 -15.86
C HIS A 48 15.42 3.32 -14.44
N PHE A 49 14.75 3.85 -13.44
CA PHE A 49 15.13 3.64 -12.06
C PHE A 49 14.91 2.18 -11.67
N ALA A 50 15.87 1.57 -10.97
CA ALA A 50 15.69 0.26 -10.38
C ALA A 50 14.56 0.31 -9.34
N MET A 51 13.79 -0.78 -9.23
CA MET A 51 12.69 -0.87 -8.28
C MET A 51 12.64 -2.24 -7.60
N ILE A 52 12.07 -2.26 -6.39
CA ILE A 52 11.82 -3.48 -5.63
C ILE A 52 10.39 -3.45 -5.10
N GLY A 53 9.72 -4.59 -5.11
CA GLY A 53 8.36 -4.71 -4.58
C GLY A 53 7.86 -6.14 -4.56
N MET A 54 6.62 -6.31 -4.09
CA MET A 54 5.91 -7.58 -4.18
C MET A 54 5.21 -7.67 -5.54
N ALA A 55 5.44 -8.75 -6.26
CA ALA A 55 4.88 -8.94 -7.60
C ALA A 55 4.45 -10.38 -7.86
N HIS A 56 3.50 -10.54 -8.77
CA HIS A 56 3.27 -11.79 -9.48
C HIS A 56 3.99 -11.75 -10.82
N ILE A 57 4.83 -12.74 -11.12
CA ILE A 57 5.55 -12.80 -12.39
C ILE A 57 4.74 -13.60 -13.40
N ALA A 58 4.26 -12.94 -14.44
CA ALA A 58 3.54 -13.55 -15.54
C ALA A 58 4.29 -13.30 -16.87
N ASP A 59 4.58 -14.35 -17.61
CA ASP A 59 5.30 -14.27 -18.89
C ASP A 59 6.59 -13.43 -18.83
N GLY A 60 7.31 -13.50 -17.70
CA GLY A 60 8.54 -12.73 -17.46
C GLY A 60 8.31 -11.24 -17.12
N TYR A 61 7.06 -10.80 -16.98
CA TYR A 61 6.70 -9.43 -16.63
C TYR A 61 6.30 -9.33 -15.14
N PRO A 62 6.84 -8.36 -14.38
CA PRO A 62 6.50 -8.16 -12.98
C PRO A 62 5.20 -7.36 -12.83
N LEU A 63 4.13 -8.02 -12.40
CA LEU A 63 2.85 -7.41 -12.05
C LEU A 63 2.91 -7.00 -10.57
N TYR A 64 3.33 -5.78 -10.31
CA TYR A 64 3.52 -5.26 -8.95
C TYR A 64 2.20 -4.96 -8.24
N TYR A 65 2.10 -5.39 -6.98
CA TYR A 65 1.05 -4.96 -6.04
C TYR A 65 1.43 -3.69 -5.29
N ASP A 66 2.70 -3.63 -4.86
CA ASP A 66 3.37 -2.48 -4.27
C ASP A 66 4.87 -2.52 -4.60
N ALA A 67 5.46 -1.36 -4.72
CA ALA A 67 6.90 -1.24 -4.96
C ALA A 67 7.43 0.13 -4.55
N MET A 68 8.74 0.21 -4.43
CA MET A 68 9.50 1.47 -4.38
C MET A 68 10.61 1.47 -5.41
N ASN A 69 11.00 2.65 -5.89
CA ASN A 69 12.20 2.77 -6.71
C ASN A 69 13.42 3.22 -5.89
N GLU A 70 14.59 3.18 -6.51
CA GLU A 70 15.87 3.56 -5.90
C GLU A 70 15.98 5.05 -5.51
N LYS A 71 15.00 5.88 -5.89
CA LYS A 71 14.91 7.30 -5.52
C LYS A 71 14.00 7.53 -4.31
N GLY A 72 13.37 6.47 -3.79
CA GLY A 72 12.50 6.54 -2.63
C GLY A 72 11.04 6.88 -2.94
N LEU A 73 10.64 6.88 -4.22
CA LEU A 73 9.23 6.95 -4.60
C LEU A 73 8.60 5.58 -4.41
N CYS A 74 7.47 5.54 -3.71
CA CYS A 74 6.73 4.34 -3.37
C CYS A 74 5.32 4.37 -3.98
N MET A 75 4.79 3.21 -4.34
CA MET A 75 3.45 3.09 -4.89
C MET A 75 2.82 1.75 -4.54
N ALA A 76 1.50 1.74 -4.31
CA ALA A 76 0.71 0.53 -4.14
C ALA A 76 -0.65 0.65 -4.84
N GLY A 77 -1.12 -0.46 -5.40
CA GLY A 77 -2.46 -0.61 -5.96
C GLY A 77 -3.37 -1.39 -5.02
N LEU A 78 -4.56 -0.88 -4.73
CA LEU A 78 -5.54 -1.46 -3.83
C LEU A 78 -6.88 -1.66 -4.54
N ASN A 79 -7.64 -2.68 -4.16
CA ASN A 79 -8.94 -2.96 -4.77
C ASN A 79 -9.91 -1.78 -4.63
N PHE A 80 -10.53 -1.41 -5.75
CA PHE A 80 -11.51 -0.32 -5.87
C PHE A 80 -12.72 -0.78 -6.69
N VAL A 81 -13.25 -1.94 -6.31
CA VAL A 81 -14.26 -2.68 -7.06
C VAL A 81 -15.55 -1.86 -7.20
N GLY A 82 -16.08 -1.81 -8.42
CA GLY A 82 -17.31 -1.09 -8.75
C GLY A 82 -17.14 0.42 -8.98
N ASN A 83 -15.97 0.99 -8.63
CA ASN A 83 -15.66 2.41 -8.85
C ASN A 83 -14.58 2.63 -9.93
N ALA A 84 -13.62 1.70 -10.04
CA ALA A 84 -12.54 1.82 -11.03
C ALA A 84 -13.09 1.68 -12.46
N VAL A 85 -12.76 2.66 -13.30
CA VAL A 85 -13.08 2.68 -14.74
C VAL A 85 -11.83 3.02 -15.53
N TYR A 86 -11.54 2.22 -16.55
CA TYR A 86 -10.42 2.44 -17.47
C TYR A 86 -10.96 2.71 -18.87
N PHE A 87 -10.23 3.46 -19.65
CA PHE A 87 -10.71 3.99 -20.92
C PHE A 87 -9.97 3.36 -22.10
N GLU A 88 -10.55 3.47 -23.29
CA GLU A 88 -9.83 3.21 -24.52
C GLU A 88 -8.64 4.16 -24.66
N PRO A 89 -7.58 3.78 -25.40
CA PRO A 89 -6.47 4.67 -25.70
C PRO A 89 -6.96 5.98 -26.34
N LYS A 90 -6.47 7.12 -25.84
CA LYS A 90 -6.86 8.47 -26.29
C LYS A 90 -5.73 9.14 -27.05
N ASN A 91 -6.04 9.72 -28.21
CA ASN A 91 -5.07 10.52 -28.97
C ASN A 91 -4.62 11.75 -28.16
N GLY A 92 -3.34 12.05 -28.19
CA GLY A 92 -2.76 13.19 -27.49
C GLY A 92 -2.58 12.98 -25.97
N LYS A 93 -2.92 11.81 -25.45
CA LYS A 93 -2.66 11.40 -24.09
C LYS A 93 -1.57 10.34 -24.01
N GLU A 94 -0.90 10.29 -22.91
CA GLU A 94 0.02 9.21 -22.56
C GLU A 94 -0.79 8.01 -22.05
N ASN A 95 -0.91 6.99 -22.89
CA ASN A 95 -1.76 5.83 -22.62
C ASN A 95 -0.94 4.73 -21.93
N ILE A 96 -1.40 4.23 -20.80
CA ILE A 96 -0.75 3.16 -20.03
C ILE A 96 -1.80 2.13 -19.65
N ALA A 97 -1.49 0.84 -19.86
CA ALA A 97 -2.37 -0.23 -19.38
C ALA A 97 -2.40 -0.24 -17.84
N GLN A 98 -3.53 -0.62 -17.26
CA GLN A 98 -3.73 -0.59 -15.83
C GLN A 98 -2.63 -1.34 -15.06
N PHE A 99 -2.22 -2.53 -15.52
CA PHE A 99 -1.19 -3.35 -14.88
C PHE A 99 0.23 -2.76 -15.00
N GLU A 100 0.46 -1.83 -15.91
CA GLU A 100 1.73 -1.14 -16.14
C GLU A 100 1.90 0.10 -15.24
N PHE A 101 0.84 0.55 -14.57
CA PHE A 101 0.83 1.86 -13.95
C PHE A 101 1.88 2.00 -12.84
N ILE A 102 2.05 0.99 -11.98
CA ILE A 102 3.10 1.00 -10.94
C ILE A 102 4.50 1.05 -11.57
N PRO A 103 4.91 0.10 -12.42
CA PRO A 103 6.25 0.14 -13.00
C PRO A 103 6.48 1.36 -13.88
N TYR A 104 5.44 1.87 -14.54
CA TYR A 104 5.55 3.06 -15.38
C TYR A 104 5.89 4.32 -14.56
N ILE A 105 5.15 4.60 -13.49
CA ILE A 105 5.42 5.76 -12.63
C ILE A 105 6.79 5.62 -11.96
N LEU A 106 7.10 4.46 -11.39
CA LEU A 106 8.36 4.23 -10.70
C LEU A 106 9.58 4.24 -11.62
N SER A 107 9.41 3.91 -12.91
CA SER A 107 10.46 4.00 -13.92
C SER A 107 10.85 5.43 -14.27
N HIS A 108 9.89 6.37 -14.26
CA HIS A 108 10.05 7.70 -14.82
C HIS A 108 10.09 8.83 -13.80
N CYS A 109 9.68 8.59 -12.57
CA CYS A 109 9.53 9.62 -11.55
C CYS A 109 10.44 9.34 -10.36
N ASP A 110 11.13 10.34 -9.86
CA ASP A 110 11.96 10.29 -8.65
C ASP A 110 11.23 10.81 -7.40
N SER A 111 10.06 11.42 -7.58
CA SER A 111 9.32 12.10 -6.53
C SER A 111 7.83 12.15 -6.84
N VAL A 112 7.01 12.37 -5.81
CA VAL A 112 5.57 12.64 -5.95
C VAL A 112 5.32 13.88 -6.82
N LEU A 113 6.17 14.90 -6.71
CA LEU A 113 6.06 16.10 -7.55
C LEU A 113 6.19 15.77 -9.06
N GLN A 114 7.12 14.89 -9.44
CA GLN A 114 7.24 14.44 -10.83
C GLN A 114 6.07 13.55 -11.24
N ALA A 115 5.63 12.64 -10.35
CA ALA A 115 4.46 11.79 -10.59
C ALA A 115 3.20 12.64 -10.85
N ARG A 116 2.98 13.71 -10.06
CA ARG A 116 1.85 14.62 -10.24
C ARG A 116 1.84 15.25 -11.63
N LYS A 117 2.97 15.75 -12.11
CA LYS A 117 3.11 16.31 -13.48
C LYS A 117 2.83 15.25 -14.55
N LYS A 118 3.32 14.03 -14.34
CA LYS A 118 3.10 12.91 -15.25
C LYS A 118 1.62 12.55 -15.37
N LEU A 119 0.89 12.58 -14.26
CA LEU A 119 -0.54 12.27 -14.17
C LEU A 119 -1.44 13.27 -14.94
N GLU A 120 -1.03 14.51 -15.13
CA GLU A 120 -1.83 15.53 -15.85
C GLU A 120 -2.18 15.11 -17.28
N ASN A 121 -1.29 14.39 -17.95
CA ASN A 121 -1.50 13.94 -19.34
C ASN A 121 -1.76 12.43 -19.46
N LEU A 122 -1.88 11.70 -18.35
CA LEU A 122 -2.02 10.25 -18.36
C LEU A 122 -3.46 9.80 -18.66
N ASN A 123 -3.58 8.68 -19.36
CA ASN A 123 -4.82 7.92 -19.53
C ASN A 123 -4.56 6.46 -19.19
N ILE A 124 -5.21 5.95 -18.14
CA ILE A 124 -5.14 4.53 -17.78
C ILE A 124 -6.10 3.77 -18.65
N THR A 125 -5.60 2.79 -19.41
CA THR A 125 -6.37 2.08 -20.41
C THR A 125 -6.94 0.75 -19.89
N ASN A 126 -8.03 0.30 -20.53
CA ASN A 126 -8.68 -0.98 -20.31
C ASN A 126 -7.94 -2.16 -20.98
N THR A 127 -6.71 -1.95 -21.42
CA THR A 127 -5.87 -2.98 -22.03
C THR A 127 -5.49 -4.04 -21.01
N GLN A 128 -5.91 -5.27 -21.21
CA GLN A 128 -5.65 -6.40 -20.33
C GLN A 128 -4.23 -6.92 -20.52
N PHE A 129 -3.65 -7.51 -19.45
CA PHE A 129 -2.39 -8.25 -19.57
C PHE A 129 -2.59 -9.47 -20.49
N SER A 130 -3.60 -10.28 -20.19
CA SER A 130 -4.00 -11.45 -20.98
C SER A 130 -5.48 -11.79 -20.71
N ASN A 131 -6.04 -12.73 -21.48
CA ASN A 131 -7.41 -13.22 -21.22
C ASN A 131 -7.58 -13.88 -19.85
N LYS A 132 -6.49 -14.39 -19.24
CA LYS A 132 -6.51 -15.01 -17.91
C LYS A 132 -6.30 -13.98 -16.79
N LEU A 133 -5.71 -12.85 -17.12
CA LEU A 133 -5.40 -11.74 -16.19
C LEU A 133 -6.04 -10.45 -16.77
N PRO A 134 -7.34 -10.26 -16.56
CA PRO A 134 -8.05 -9.04 -16.97
C PRO A 134 -7.61 -7.84 -16.11
N CYS A 135 -8.04 -6.63 -16.49
CA CYS A 135 -7.77 -5.43 -15.71
C CYS A 135 -8.35 -5.57 -14.29
N ALA A 136 -7.50 -5.48 -13.29
CA ALA A 136 -7.92 -5.40 -11.91
C ALA A 136 -8.52 -4.01 -11.61
N GLN A 137 -9.63 -3.97 -10.86
CA GLN A 137 -10.27 -2.71 -10.46
C GLN A 137 -9.51 -2.12 -9.26
N LEU A 138 -8.59 -1.20 -9.54
CA LEU A 138 -7.69 -0.63 -8.54
C LEU A 138 -7.81 0.90 -8.45
N HIS A 139 -7.38 1.43 -7.31
CA HIS A 139 -6.90 2.78 -7.10
C HIS A 139 -5.51 2.73 -6.45
N TRP A 140 -4.79 3.84 -6.40
CA TRP A 140 -3.38 3.82 -6.01
C TRP A 140 -3.04 4.90 -5.01
N ILE A 141 -2.07 4.60 -4.15
CA ILE A 141 -1.34 5.58 -3.35
C ILE A 141 0.08 5.70 -3.92
N ILE A 142 0.54 6.93 -4.08
CA ILE A 142 1.91 7.27 -4.50
C ILE A 142 2.48 8.16 -3.41
N SER A 143 3.66 7.82 -2.90
CA SER A 143 4.22 8.54 -1.75
C SER A 143 5.72 8.64 -1.83
N ASP A 144 6.24 9.74 -1.34
CA ASP A 144 7.64 9.92 -1.00
C ASP A 144 7.77 10.51 0.42
N ARG A 145 8.99 10.83 0.82
CA ARG A 145 9.28 11.42 2.14
C ARG A 145 8.49 12.71 2.44
N ASN A 146 8.03 13.44 1.44
CA ASN A 146 7.48 14.78 1.55
C ASN A 146 5.95 14.80 1.47
N GLU A 147 5.36 13.99 0.60
CA GLU A 147 3.92 14.01 0.33
C GLU A 147 3.38 12.66 -0.14
N SER A 148 2.06 12.54 -0.13
CA SER A 148 1.34 11.38 -0.65
C SER A 148 0.18 11.83 -1.53
N LEU A 149 -0.08 11.06 -2.59
CA LEU A 149 -1.23 11.21 -3.48
C LEU A 149 -2.11 9.96 -3.44
N THR A 150 -3.39 10.15 -3.63
CA THR A 150 -4.31 9.07 -4.03
C THR A 150 -4.75 9.30 -5.46
N VAL A 151 -4.68 8.25 -6.28
CA VAL A 151 -5.06 8.29 -7.71
C VAL A 151 -6.21 7.32 -7.94
N GLU A 152 -7.32 7.84 -8.46
CA GLU A 152 -8.53 7.08 -8.76
C GLU A 152 -8.98 7.35 -10.21
N SER A 153 -9.11 6.29 -11.00
CA SER A 153 -9.70 6.36 -12.34
C SER A 153 -11.17 5.93 -12.25
N THR A 154 -12.07 6.87 -12.45
CA THR A 154 -13.53 6.70 -12.31
C THR A 154 -14.25 7.08 -13.60
N ASN A 155 -15.59 6.95 -13.64
CA ASN A 155 -16.40 7.41 -14.78
C ASN A 155 -16.14 8.88 -15.15
N ASP A 156 -15.77 9.71 -14.16
CA ASP A 156 -15.48 11.14 -14.37
C ASP A 156 -14.04 11.40 -14.85
N GLY A 157 -13.25 10.35 -15.05
CA GLY A 157 -11.84 10.43 -15.45
C GLY A 157 -10.85 10.14 -14.32
N LEU A 158 -9.59 10.51 -14.55
CA LEU A 158 -8.52 10.34 -13.58
C LEU A 158 -8.58 11.46 -12.54
N LYS A 159 -8.76 11.09 -11.26
CA LYS A 159 -8.76 11.98 -10.12
C LYS A 159 -7.48 11.81 -9.33
N VAL A 160 -6.86 12.91 -8.94
CA VAL A 160 -5.63 12.94 -8.14
C VAL A 160 -5.90 13.79 -6.90
N TYR A 161 -5.80 13.17 -5.73
CA TYR A 161 -6.04 13.82 -4.45
C TYR A 161 -4.75 13.96 -3.66
N ASP A 162 -4.58 15.08 -2.97
CA ASP A 162 -3.60 15.15 -1.88
C ASP A 162 -4.04 14.24 -0.74
N ASN A 163 -3.12 13.43 -0.24
CA ASN A 163 -3.41 12.48 0.84
C ASN A 163 -2.63 12.85 2.11
N PRO A 164 -3.15 13.78 2.92
CA PRO A 164 -2.43 14.30 4.09
C PRO A 164 -2.29 13.27 5.22
N VAL A 165 -3.14 12.23 5.23
CA VAL A 165 -3.06 11.16 6.24
C VAL A 165 -2.10 10.04 5.82
N GLY A 166 -1.74 9.96 4.52
CA GLY A 166 -0.84 8.92 3.99
C GLY A 166 -1.35 7.51 4.23
N VAL A 167 -2.66 7.30 4.12
CA VAL A 167 -3.35 6.01 4.25
C VAL A 167 -4.29 5.83 3.07
N LEU A 168 -4.41 4.62 2.56
CA LEU A 168 -5.42 4.23 1.58
C LEU A 168 -5.94 2.84 1.92
N THR A 169 -7.25 2.61 1.75
CA THR A 169 -7.87 1.30 1.90
C THR A 169 -8.58 0.90 0.59
N ASN A 170 -9.89 0.70 0.61
CA ASN A 170 -10.67 0.32 -0.57
C ASN A 170 -11.84 1.31 -0.76
N ASN A 171 -13.04 0.81 -1.10
CA ASN A 171 -14.26 1.64 -1.14
C ASN A 171 -14.63 2.22 0.23
N PRO A 172 -15.29 3.38 0.30
CA PRO A 172 -15.71 4.25 -0.80
C PRO A 172 -14.53 5.07 -1.38
N PRO A 173 -14.78 5.95 -2.40
CA PRO A 173 -13.77 6.88 -2.93
C PRO A 173 -13.06 7.69 -1.85
N PHE A 174 -11.82 8.08 -2.12
CA PHE A 174 -10.92 8.66 -1.13
C PHE A 174 -11.45 9.97 -0.50
N ASP A 175 -12.07 10.84 -1.29
CA ASP A 175 -12.68 12.07 -0.79
C ASP A 175 -13.79 11.80 0.24
N ILE A 176 -14.57 10.74 0.02
CA ILE A 176 -15.60 10.29 0.98
C ILE A 176 -14.94 9.74 2.24
N GLN A 177 -13.88 8.93 2.12
CA GLN A 177 -13.16 8.42 3.28
C GLN A 177 -12.56 9.56 4.12
N MET A 178 -11.98 10.56 3.47
CA MET A 178 -11.46 11.75 4.15
C MET A 178 -12.58 12.54 4.86
N PHE A 179 -13.74 12.69 4.19
CA PHE A 179 -14.90 13.32 4.81
C PHE A 179 -15.38 12.56 6.05
N MET A 180 -15.41 11.23 6.00
CA MET A 180 -15.84 10.38 7.12
C MET A 180 -14.94 10.49 8.36
N LEU A 181 -13.64 10.87 8.21
CA LEU A 181 -12.75 11.10 9.34
C LEU A 181 -13.25 12.20 10.29
N ASN A 182 -14.10 13.11 9.82
CA ASN A 182 -14.72 14.13 10.69
C ASN A 182 -15.51 13.51 11.85
N ASN A 183 -16.05 12.30 11.68
CA ASN A 183 -16.77 11.60 12.74
C ASN A 183 -15.86 11.18 13.90
N TYR A 184 -14.55 11.15 13.69
CA TYR A 184 -13.55 10.67 14.64
C TYR A 184 -12.66 11.77 15.21
N MET A 185 -12.95 13.06 14.92
CA MET A 185 -12.12 14.20 15.34
C MET A 185 -12.03 14.36 16.87
N ALA A 186 -12.94 13.76 17.63
CA ALA A 186 -12.90 13.77 19.09
C ALA A 186 -11.99 12.69 19.70
N LEU A 187 -11.50 11.75 18.90
CA LEU A 187 -10.62 10.68 19.40
C LEU A 187 -9.25 11.23 19.81
N SER A 188 -8.70 10.65 20.87
CA SER A 188 -7.42 11.05 21.44
C SER A 188 -6.69 9.87 22.06
N PRO A 189 -5.34 9.82 22.04
CA PRO A 189 -4.58 8.87 22.83
C PRO A 189 -4.61 9.19 24.34
N LYS A 190 -5.08 10.39 24.72
CA LYS A 190 -5.19 10.81 26.12
C LYS A 190 -6.50 10.34 26.74
N GLN A 191 -6.54 10.24 28.06
CA GLN A 191 -7.79 9.98 28.80
C GLN A 191 -8.78 11.13 28.60
N PRO A 192 -10.08 10.84 28.41
CA PRO A 192 -11.10 11.87 28.23
C PRO A 192 -11.40 12.57 29.56
N GLU A 193 -11.76 13.84 29.46
CA GLU A 193 -12.44 14.57 30.53
C GLU A 193 -13.95 14.29 30.48
N ASN A 194 -14.63 14.48 31.61
CA ASN A 194 -16.09 14.36 31.65
C ASN A 194 -16.77 15.57 30.97
N ASN A 195 -17.02 15.46 29.69
CA ASN A 195 -17.78 16.43 28.90
C ASN A 195 -19.25 16.03 28.69
N PHE A 196 -19.71 14.93 29.30
CA PHE A 196 -21.07 14.43 29.12
C PHE A 196 -22.14 15.34 29.75
N GLY A 197 -21.86 15.87 30.93
CA GLY A 197 -22.76 16.79 31.62
C GLY A 197 -22.31 17.09 33.05
N LYS A 198 -22.56 18.31 33.53
CA LYS A 198 -22.10 18.76 34.86
C LYS A 198 -22.77 18.02 36.02
N SER A 199 -23.96 17.46 35.81
CA SER A 199 -24.72 16.73 36.85
C SER A 199 -24.37 15.23 36.94
N ALA A 200 -23.59 14.71 36.01
CA ALA A 200 -23.19 13.34 36.02
C ALA A 200 -21.70 13.22 36.39
N GLU A 201 -21.40 12.67 37.54
CA GLU A 201 -20.02 12.39 37.98
C GLU A 201 -19.51 11.11 37.30
N LEU A 202 -18.91 11.26 36.12
CA LEU A 202 -18.32 10.15 35.37
C LEU A 202 -16.80 10.16 35.52
N THR A 203 -16.22 8.97 35.69
CA THR A 203 -14.78 8.76 35.82
C THR A 203 -14.29 7.71 34.84
N THR A 204 -13.04 7.80 34.43
CA THR A 204 -12.41 6.79 33.59
C THR A 204 -12.19 5.48 34.38
N TYR A 205 -12.57 4.34 33.81
CA TYR A 205 -12.41 3.01 34.42
C TYR A 205 -11.24 2.20 33.85
N SER A 206 -10.65 2.65 32.72
CA SER A 206 -9.49 2.00 32.10
C SER A 206 -8.65 2.99 31.30
N ARG A 207 -7.44 2.58 30.92
CA ARG A 207 -6.62 3.33 29.96
C ARG A 207 -7.18 3.16 28.54
N GLY A 208 -6.87 4.11 27.64
CA GLY A 208 -7.28 4.06 26.23
C GLY A 208 -8.69 4.55 25.96
N MET A 209 -9.42 5.06 26.96
CA MET A 209 -10.80 5.52 26.80
C MET A 209 -10.95 6.75 25.90
N GLY A 210 -9.88 7.51 25.63
CA GLY A 210 -9.91 8.60 24.64
C GLY A 210 -10.14 8.13 23.21
N ALA A 211 -9.94 6.85 22.93
CA ALA A 211 -10.21 6.26 21.63
C ALA A 211 -11.57 5.49 21.58
N ILE A 212 -12.47 5.69 22.55
CA ILE A 212 -13.83 5.09 22.49
C ILE A 212 -14.54 5.61 21.24
N GLY A 213 -15.05 4.67 20.41
CA GLY A 213 -15.67 4.99 19.13
C GLY A 213 -14.72 4.79 17.93
N LEU A 214 -13.43 4.51 18.17
CA LEU A 214 -12.54 4.05 17.08
C LEU A 214 -13.09 2.71 16.55
N PRO A 215 -13.36 2.58 15.22
CA PRO A 215 -13.99 1.38 14.70
C PRO A 215 -13.05 0.17 14.79
N GLY A 216 -13.63 -1.00 15.09
CA GLY A 216 -12.90 -2.25 15.26
C GLY A 216 -13.19 -3.30 14.19
N ASP A 217 -14.19 -3.06 13.32
CA ASP A 217 -14.54 -3.98 12.25
C ASP A 217 -13.55 -3.90 11.07
N LEU A 218 -13.62 -4.89 10.18
CA LEU A 218 -12.68 -5.04 9.06
C LEU A 218 -13.13 -4.34 7.77
N SER A 219 -14.22 -3.57 7.79
CA SER A 219 -14.64 -2.80 6.62
C SER A 219 -13.61 -1.75 6.19
N SER A 220 -13.61 -1.39 4.94
CA SER A 220 -12.62 -0.46 4.37
C SER A 220 -12.60 0.88 5.10
N ALA A 221 -13.76 1.49 5.34
CA ALA A 221 -13.85 2.79 6.02
C ALA A 221 -13.38 2.71 7.48
N SER A 222 -13.69 1.61 8.17
CA SER A 222 -13.24 1.36 9.54
C SER A 222 -11.73 1.17 9.61
N ARG A 223 -11.14 0.40 8.69
CA ARG A 223 -9.68 0.23 8.61
C ARG A 223 -8.97 1.54 8.27
N PHE A 224 -9.57 2.36 7.38
CA PHE A 224 -9.03 3.68 7.06
C PHE A 224 -8.94 4.57 8.31
N ALA A 225 -10.04 4.71 9.05
CA ALA A 225 -10.07 5.51 10.29
C ALA A 225 -9.12 4.95 11.34
N LYS A 226 -9.10 3.62 11.53
CA LYS A 226 -8.26 2.93 12.52
C LYS A 226 -6.77 3.11 12.22
N VAL A 227 -6.35 2.90 10.97
CA VAL A 227 -4.93 3.05 10.59
C VAL A 227 -4.52 4.52 10.60
N ALA A 228 -5.38 5.44 10.15
CA ALA A 228 -5.10 6.88 10.23
C ALA A 228 -4.88 7.32 11.69
N PHE A 229 -5.77 6.95 12.60
CA PHE A 229 -5.62 7.25 14.03
C PHE A 229 -4.35 6.62 14.62
N THR A 230 -4.14 5.32 14.38
CA THR A 230 -2.98 4.59 14.91
C THR A 230 -1.68 5.23 14.42
N LYS A 231 -1.55 5.43 13.10
CA LYS A 231 -0.36 6.03 12.48
C LYS A 231 -0.06 7.43 13.02
N LEU A 232 -1.07 8.29 13.06
CA LEU A 232 -0.89 9.70 13.45
C LEU A 232 -0.56 9.87 14.95
N ASN A 233 -0.86 8.88 15.77
CA ASN A 233 -0.54 8.87 17.20
C ASN A 233 0.59 7.91 17.58
N SER A 234 1.14 7.15 16.63
CA SER A 234 2.26 6.25 16.86
C SER A 234 3.55 7.00 17.12
N VAL A 235 4.33 6.48 18.06
CA VAL A 235 5.66 6.99 18.42
C VAL A 235 6.64 5.82 18.37
N SER A 236 7.80 6.03 17.77
CA SER A 236 8.93 5.08 17.82
C SER A 236 10.25 5.84 18.07
N GLY A 237 11.32 5.11 18.36
CA GLY A 237 12.67 5.66 18.26
C GLY A 237 13.09 5.87 16.79
N ASP A 238 14.31 6.43 16.64
CA ASP A 238 14.86 6.79 15.33
C ASP A 238 15.65 5.67 14.65
N SER A 239 15.89 4.56 15.34
CA SER A 239 16.56 3.41 14.74
C SER A 239 15.65 2.72 13.71
N GLU A 240 16.27 2.12 12.71
CA GLU A 240 15.55 1.36 11.68
C GLU A 240 14.71 0.23 12.26
N SER A 241 15.29 -0.54 13.21
CA SER A 241 14.58 -1.65 13.84
C SER A 241 13.36 -1.20 14.64
N GLU A 242 13.43 -0.09 15.38
CA GLU A 242 12.30 0.48 16.10
C GLU A 242 11.22 0.98 15.13
N SER A 243 11.63 1.66 14.07
CA SER A 243 10.71 2.21 13.06
C SER A 243 10.00 1.11 12.26
N VAL A 244 10.73 0.08 11.82
CA VAL A 244 10.17 -1.09 11.13
C VAL A 244 9.21 -1.83 12.04
N ASN A 245 9.60 -2.10 13.29
CA ASN A 245 8.73 -2.74 14.28
C ASN A 245 7.43 -1.94 14.49
N GLN A 246 7.55 -0.61 14.68
CA GLN A 246 6.37 0.25 14.84
C GLN A 246 5.48 0.26 13.59
N PHE A 247 6.07 0.22 12.39
CA PHE A 247 5.29 0.16 11.15
C PHE A 247 4.44 -1.12 11.06
N PHE A 248 5.00 -2.27 11.41
CA PHE A 248 4.24 -3.53 11.47
C PHE A 248 3.12 -3.49 12.53
N HIS A 249 3.32 -2.81 13.66
CA HIS A 249 2.25 -2.58 14.64
C HIS A 249 1.14 -1.65 14.11
N ILE A 250 1.47 -0.66 13.29
CA ILE A 250 0.47 0.21 12.65
C ILE A 250 -0.44 -0.61 11.73
N LEU A 251 0.13 -1.40 10.83
CA LEU A 251 -0.64 -2.22 9.89
C LEU A 251 -1.25 -3.45 10.57
N GLY A 252 -0.59 -4.04 11.56
CA GLY A 252 -1.14 -5.14 12.37
C GLY A 252 -2.43 -4.80 13.10
N ALA A 253 -2.72 -3.49 13.29
CA ALA A 253 -4.01 -3.06 13.83
C ALA A 253 -5.21 -3.44 12.94
N VAL A 254 -4.99 -3.80 11.67
CA VAL A 254 -6.03 -4.15 10.68
C VAL A 254 -5.77 -5.47 9.98
N ASP A 255 -4.91 -6.31 10.53
CA ASP A 255 -4.70 -7.67 10.04
C ASP A 255 -6.03 -8.44 10.01
N GLN A 256 -6.20 -9.23 8.97
CA GLN A 256 -7.41 -10.03 8.76
C GLN A 256 -7.13 -11.49 9.09
N PRO A 257 -7.59 -11.97 10.27
CA PRO A 257 -7.46 -13.37 10.65
C PRO A 257 -8.50 -14.23 9.92
N ARG A 258 -8.13 -15.45 9.62
CA ARG A 258 -9.02 -16.43 8.97
C ARG A 258 -10.29 -16.63 9.77
N GLY A 259 -11.42 -16.59 9.09
CA GLY A 259 -12.75 -16.78 9.70
C GLY A 259 -13.49 -15.50 10.04
N CYS A 260 -12.83 -14.33 10.04
CA CYS A 260 -13.46 -13.05 10.40
C CYS A 260 -14.02 -12.26 9.20
N CYS A 261 -13.63 -12.60 7.97
CA CYS A 261 -14.14 -12.01 6.74
C CYS A 261 -14.43 -13.12 5.72
N GLU A 262 -15.67 -13.56 5.66
CA GLU A 262 -16.12 -14.58 4.72
C GLU A 262 -16.49 -13.93 3.38
N VAL A 263 -15.93 -14.43 2.28
CA VAL A 263 -16.22 -13.96 0.91
C VAL A 263 -17.35 -14.78 0.30
N LYS A 264 -17.30 -16.08 0.51
CA LYS A 264 -18.34 -17.06 0.19
C LYS A 264 -18.10 -18.30 1.05
N ASP A 265 -19.06 -19.23 1.09
CA ASP A 265 -19.04 -20.43 1.92
C ASP A 265 -17.66 -21.10 1.99
N GLY A 266 -17.04 -21.04 3.17
CA GLY A 266 -15.74 -21.64 3.45
C GLY A 266 -14.52 -20.94 2.84
N GLN A 267 -14.68 -19.78 2.22
CA GLN A 267 -13.58 -18.95 1.73
C GLN A 267 -13.49 -17.64 2.52
N TYR A 268 -12.34 -17.41 3.09
CA TYR A 268 -12.08 -16.29 3.97
C TYR A 268 -10.99 -15.38 3.39
N GLU A 269 -11.20 -14.09 3.48
CA GLU A 269 -10.14 -13.11 3.25
C GLU A 269 -9.19 -13.12 4.44
N ILE A 270 -7.89 -13.14 4.16
CA ILE A 270 -6.81 -13.09 5.15
C ILE A 270 -5.76 -12.10 4.69
N THR A 271 -4.98 -11.57 5.62
CA THR A 271 -3.79 -10.78 5.28
C THR A 271 -2.69 -11.71 4.78
N ILE A 272 -2.56 -11.88 3.48
CA ILE A 272 -1.57 -12.77 2.84
C ILE A 272 -0.16 -12.34 3.20
N TYR A 273 0.12 -11.03 3.09
CA TYR A 273 1.37 -10.44 3.55
C TYR A 273 1.16 -9.00 4.03
N THR A 274 2.06 -8.56 4.89
CA THR A 274 2.26 -7.16 5.24
C THR A 274 3.65 -6.74 4.79
N SER A 275 3.75 -5.63 4.05
CA SER A 275 5.02 -5.07 3.60
C SER A 275 5.40 -3.79 4.33
N CYS A 276 6.70 -3.50 4.35
CA CYS A 276 7.29 -2.26 4.85
C CYS A 276 8.55 -1.94 4.03
N CYS A 277 8.52 -0.90 3.22
CA CYS A 277 9.69 -0.38 2.52
C CYS A 277 10.41 0.66 3.39
N ASN A 278 11.71 0.54 3.62
CA ASN A 278 12.56 1.68 3.99
C ASN A 278 13.00 2.35 2.69
N ALA A 279 12.33 3.44 2.32
CA ALA A 279 12.51 4.10 1.04
C ALA A 279 13.85 4.84 0.91
N ASP A 280 14.45 5.25 2.05
CA ASP A 280 15.76 5.90 2.06
C ASP A 280 16.92 4.89 1.86
N LYS A 281 16.71 3.63 2.22
CA LYS A 281 17.74 2.58 2.18
C LYS A 281 17.52 1.52 1.11
N GLY A 282 16.39 1.54 0.41
CA GLY A 282 16.07 0.54 -0.59
C GLY A 282 15.88 -0.87 -0.01
N ILE A 283 15.30 -1.01 1.18
CA ILE A 283 15.08 -2.28 1.85
C ILE A 283 13.58 -2.57 1.91
N TYR A 284 13.18 -3.74 1.42
CA TYR A 284 11.82 -4.24 1.45
C TYR A 284 11.68 -5.29 2.55
N TYR A 285 10.94 -4.98 3.62
CA TYR A 285 10.60 -5.88 4.72
C TYR A 285 9.21 -6.45 4.51
N TYR A 286 8.97 -7.66 4.99
CA TYR A 286 7.65 -8.28 4.94
C TYR A 286 7.46 -9.35 6.02
N THR A 287 6.20 -9.61 6.34
CA THR A 287 5.69 -10.80 7.04
C THR A 287 4.63 -11.46 6.17
N THR A 288 4.33 -12.73 6.39
CA THR A 288 3.23 -13.43 5.72
C THR A 288 2.25 -13.97 6.75
N TYR A 289 1.05 -14.36 6.32
CA TYR A 289 0.06 -14.96 7.21
C TYR A 289 0.60 -16.19 7.95
N GLU A 290 1.47 -16.96 7.31
CA GLU A 290 2.03 -18.19 7.84
C GLU A 290 3.43 -18.03 8.46
N ASN A 291 3.98 -16.82 8.45
CA ASN A 291 5.29 -16.52 9.04
C ASN A 291 5.33 -15.09 9.58
N HIS A 292 5.35 -14.96 10.91
CA HIS A 292 5.38 -13.68 11.60
C HIS A 292 6.78 -13.08 11.70
N GLN A 293 7.84 -13.84 11.36
CA GLN A 293 9.19 -13.30 11.37
C GLN A 293 9.33 -12.26 10.24
N ILE A 294 9.80 -11.07 10.58
CA ILE A 294 10.13 -10.05 9.59
C ILE A 294 11.30 -10.53 8.75
N SER A 295 11.06 -10.69 7.46
CA SER A 295 12.06 -10.99 6.43
C SER A 295 12.38 -9.74 5.62
N ALA A 296 13.56 -9.66 5.01
CA ALA A 296 13.98 -8.47 4.27
C ALA A 296 14.79 -8.80 3.01
N VAL A 297 14.61 -7.97 1.97
CA VAL A 297 15.45 -7.96 0.77
C VAL A 297 15.98 -6.53 0.57
N CYS A 298 17.31 -6.40 0.44
CA CYS A 298 17.97 -5.12 0.21
C CYS A 298 18.29 -4.98 -1.29
N MET A 299 17.65 -4.02 -1.96
CA MET A 299 17.82 -3.77 -3.38
C MET A 299 19.29 -3.49 -3.76
N HIS A 300 19.99 -2.72 -2.94
CA HIS A 300 21.37 -2.30 -3.20
C HIS A 300 22.43 -3.41 -3.00
N ARG A 301 22.02 -4.62 -2.59
CA ARG A 301 22.92 -5.79 -2.56
C ARG A 301 22.96 -6.53 -3.89
N GLU A 302 22.10 -6.16 -4.83
CA GLU A 302 22.01 -6.77 -6.14
C GLU A 302 22.68 -5.90 -7.23
N ASN A 303 22.95 -6.53 -8.40
CA ASN A 303 23.44 -5.79 -9.56
C ASN A 303 22.29 -5.00 -10.21
N LEU A 304 22.15 -3.75 -9.83
CA LEU A 304 21.09 -2.88 -10.35
C LEU A 304 21.27 -2.45 -11.82
N ASP A 305 22.40 -2.76 -12.45
CA ASP A 305 22.64 -2.51 -13.88
C ASP A 305 22.42 -3.75 -14.76
N SER A 306 21.87 -4.82 -14.18
CA SER A 306 21.44 -6.03 -14.92
C SER A 306 20.21 -5.72 -15.80
N ASP A 307 19.98 -6.60 -16.78
CA ASP A 307 18.75 -6.66 -17.60
C ASP A 307 17.81 -7.80 -17.18
N GLN A 308 18.13 -8.53 -16.09
CA GLN A 308 17.37 -9.67 -15.59
C GLN A 308 16.76 -9.37 -14.23
N LEU A 309 15.52 -9.83 -14.01
CA LEU A 309 14.85 -9.74 -12.72
C LEU A 309 15.59 -10.55 -11.65
N CYS A 310 15.74 -9.98 -10.44
CA CYS A 310 16.14 -10.75 -9.26
C CYS A 310 14.86 -11.09 -8.47
N ARG A 311 14.66 -12.38 -8.17
CA ARG A 311 13.41 -12.91 -7.63
C ARG A 311 13.66 -13.67 -6.33
N TYR A 312 12.85 -13.39 -5.30
CA TYR A 312 12.94 -13.98 -3.97
C TYR A 312 11.57 -14.51 -3.56
N PRO A 313 11.38 -15.83 -3.53
CA PRO A 313 10.16 -16.42 -2.99
C PRO A 313 9.91 -15.97 -1.56
N ILE A 314 8.65 -15.67 -1.24
CA ILE A 314 8.27 -15.29 0.14
C ILE A 314 8.51 -16.44 1.10
N GLN A 315 8.90 -16.10 2.34
CA GLN A 315 9.05 -17.09 3.40
C GLN A 315 7.67 -17.49 3.93
N THR A 316 7.41 -18.79 3.91
CA THR A 316 6.21 -19.39 4.47
C THR A 316 6.60 -20.40 5.55
N GLY A 317 5.64 -20.73 6.43
CA GLY A 317 5.88 -21.62 7.56
C GLY A 317 6.42 -20.88 8.77
N GLU A 318 5.66 -20.94 9.88
CA GLU A 318 5.96 -20.23 11.10
C GLU A 318 7.29 -20.69 11.72
N GLN A 319 8.10 -19.73 12.14
CA GLN A 319 9.38 -19.98 12.79
C GLN A 319 9.26 -19.71 14.29
N ILE A 320 9.14 -20.79 15.07
CA ILE A 320 9.03 -20.71 16.53
C ILE A 320 10.41 -20.87 17.15
N CYS A 321 10.86 -19.85 17.88
CA CYS A 321 12.10 -19.93 18.66
C CYS A 321 11.80 -20.51 20.05
N TYR A 322 12.19 -21.76 20.29
CA TYR A 322 12.13 -22.37 21.62
C TYR A 322 13.28 -21.84 22.46
N GLN A 323 12.98 -21.35 23.68
CA GLN A 323 13.98 -20.76 24.58
C GLN A 323 14.49 -21.74 25.66
N ASN A 324 14.06 -22.99 25.64
CA ASN A 324 14.47 -24.06 26.53
C ASN A 324 15.05 -25.24 25.77
#